data_cfacab87252d501ee40cb28a24b168e6
#
_entry.id   cfacab87252d501ee40cb28a24b168e6
#
_cell.length_a   1.000
_cell.length_b   1.000
_cell.length_c   1.000
_cell.angle_alpha   90.00
_cell.angle_beta   90.00
_cell.angle_gamma   90.00
#
_symmetry.space_group_name_H-M   'P 1'
#
loop_
_entity.id
_entity.type
_entity.pdbx_description
1 polymer ?
#
loop_
_entity_poly.entity_id
_entity_poly.type
_entity_poly.pdbx_seq_one_letter_code
_entity_poly.pdbx_strand_id
1 'polypeptide(L)'
;MALASVLGKAHRSEQDVDLLLAGDLLNQCAGSAYGLLSYSIPYLGLYGACSTSAEGLLLAAALVSAGFAACAGVVTSSHNAAAERQFRTPLEYGGQRPQSGQWTVTGAGAFLVVPGCSGDTCPLYPVGTAPLSYIRAGMAGIVLDRGVTDANNMGAAMAPAAESTLCRFFEASGTFPGDYDLIVTGDLGWEGSRILCDLMDTHS
;
A
#
# COMPACT_ATOMS: atom_id res chain seq x y z
N MET A 1 -3.33 4.41 16.59
CA MET A 1 -4.74 3.94 16.48
C MET A 1 -4.86 2.75 15.55
N ALA A 2 -4.42 2.80 14.27
CA ALA A 2 -4.58 1.67 13.32
C ALA A 2 -3.85 0.40 13.79
N LEU A 3 -2.59 0.51 14.24
CA LEU A 3 -1.85 -0.63 14.79
C LEU A 3 -2.55 -1.23 16.01
N ALA A 4 -2.97 -0.41 16.98
CA ALA A 4 -3.71 -0.90 18.13
C ALA A 4 -5.02 -1.61 17.74
N SER A 5 -5.69 -1.11 16.71
CA SER A 5 -6.93 -1.73 16.21
C SER A 5 -6.67 -3.10 15.60
N VAL A 6 -5.63 -3.25 14.78
CA VAL A 6 -5.32 -4.56 14.15
C VAL A 6 -4.81 -5.56 15.19
N LEU A 7 -4.00 -5.13 16.15
CA LEU A 7 -3.58 -5.98 17.27
C LEU A 7 -4.76 -6.48 18.08
N GLY A 8 -5.69 -5.58 18.43
CA GLY A 8 -6.92 -5.95 19.14
C GLY A 8 -7.80 -6.94 18.35
N LYS A 9 -7.97 -6.74 17.05
CA LYS A 9 -8.71 -7.66 16.17
C LYS A 9 -8.05 -9.02 16.05
N ALA A 10 -6.73 -9.06 16.07
CA ALA A 10 -5.96 -10.30 15.99
C ALA A 10 -5.76 -10.97 17.36
N HIS A 11 -6.26 -10.39 18.45
CA HIS A 11 -6.03 -10.83 19.83
C HIS A 11 -4.53 -10.98 20.15
N ARG A 12 -3.72 -10.02 19.67
CA ARG A 12 -2.27 -9.98 19.85
C ARG A 12 -1.84 -8.73 20.59
N SER A 13 -0.66 -8.81 21.18
CA SER A 13 0.02 -7.69 21.82
C SER A 13 1.19 -7.20 20.96
N GLU A 14 1.84 -6.12 21.35
CA GLU A 14 3.04 -5.63 20.67
C GLU A 14 4.22 -6.61 20.73
N GLN A 15 4.28 -7.45 21.78
CA GLN A 15 5.33 -8.46 21.94
C GLN A 15 5.20 -9.62 20.93
N ASP A 16 4.06 -9.75 20.30
CA ASP A 16 3.81 -10.77 19.26
C ASP A 16 4.22 -10.30 17.85
N VAL A 17 4.74 -9.07 17.72
CA VAL A 17 5.14 -8.48 16.45
C VAL A 17 6.65 -8.28 16.44
N ASP A 18 7.33 -8.97 15.52
CA ASP A 18 8.78 -8.94 15.43
C ASP A 18 9.31 -7.70 14.70
N LEU A 19 8.53 -7.15 13.76
CA LEU A 19 8.94 -6.06 12.89
C LEU A 19 7.73 -5.24 12.42
N LEU A 20 7.89 -3.92 12.38
CA LEU A 20 6.97 -3.01 11.70
C LEU A 20 7.58 -2.48 10.41
N LEU A 21 6.82 -2.53 9.35
CA LEU A 21 7.06 -1.86 8.08
C LEU A 21 6.03 -0.74 7.98
N ALA A 22 6.47 0.51 8.09
CA ALA A 22 5.51 1.60 8.10
C ALA A 22 5.96 2.80 7.28
N GLY A 23 4.99 3.48 6.69
CA GLY A 23 5.24 4.65 5.89
C GLY A 23 4.05 5.61 5.84
N ASP A 24 4.35 6.81 5.40
CA ASP A 24 3.40 7.88 5.20
C ASP A 24 3.82 8.78 4.03
N LEU A 25 3.11 9.87 3.83
CA LEU A 25 3.38 10.81 2.74
C LEU A 25 4.33 11.95 3.12
N LEU A 26 4.85 11.97 4.34
CA LEU A 26 5.86 12.96 4.74
C LEU A 26 7.26 12.45 4.43
N ASN A 27 8.15 13.37 4.09
CA ASN A 27 9.56 13.06 3.90
C ASN A 27 10.13 12.32 5.11
N GLN A 28 10.98 11.34 4.84
CA GLN A 28 11.69 10.55 5.86
C GLN A 28 10.76 9.76 6.79
N CYS A 29 9.52 9.47 6.36
CA CYS A 29 8.50 8.75 7.15
C CYS A 29 8.26 9.39 8.52
N ALA A 30 8.29 10.73 8.59
CA ALA A 30 8.22 11.46 9.84
C ALA A 30 6.91 11.19 10.60
N GLY A 31 5.78 11.13 9.87
CA GLY A 31 4.47 10.84 10.47
C GLY A 31 4.43 9.44 11.09
N SER A 32 4.96 8.44 10.39
CA SER A 32 5.04 7.07 10.89
C SER A 32 5.97 6.94 12.09
N ALA A 33 7.16 7.54 12.02
CA ALA A 33 8.13 7.49 13.12
C ALA A 33 7.54 8.09 14.40
N TYR A 34 6.93 9.27 14.32
CA TYR A 34 6.27 9.89 15.48
C TYR A 34 5.03 9.11 15.95
N GLY A 35 4.25 8.58 15.01
CA GLY A 35 3.04 7.82 15.33
C GLY A 35 3.31 6.47 16.03
N LEU A 36 4.52 5.94 15.88
CA LEU A 36 4.94 4.66 16.45
C LEU A 36 5.80 4.78 17.71
N LEU A 37 6.10 5.99 18.19
CA LEU A 37 6.95 6.21 19.36
C LEU A 37 6.52 5.47 20.65
N SER A 38 5.24 5.15 20.78
CA SER A 38 4.71 4.45 21.94
C SER A 38 4.86 2.92 21.88
N TYR A 39 5.40 2.39 20.79
CA TYR A 39 5.60 0.95 20.59
C TYR A 39 7.07 0.61 20.65
N SER A 40 7.40 -0.50 21.32
CA SER A 40 8.77 -1.02 21.44
C SER A 40 9.06 -2.13 20.42
N ILE A 41 8.62 -1.93 19.18
CA ILE A 41 8.76 -2.89 18.09
C ILE A 41 9.82 -2.37 17.09
N PRO A 42 10.78 -3.21 16.63
CA PRO A 42 11.69 -2.84 15.55
C PRO A 42 10.95 -2.29 14.33
N TYR A 43 11.48 -1.23 13.71
CA TYR A 43 10.77 -0.48 12.68
C TYR A 43 11.66 -0.21 11.46
N LEU A 44 11.12 -0.44 10.28
CA LEU A 44 11.67 -0.02 9.00
C LEU A 44 10.71 0.96 8.32
N GLY A 45 11.24 2.15 7.98
CA GLY A 45 10.48 3.17 7.27
C GLY A 45 10.37 2.87 5.78
N LEU A 46 9.17 3.00 5.23
CA LEU A 46 8.86 2.85 3.81
C LEU A 46 8.42 4.19 3.22
N TYR A 47 8.91 4.49 2.02
CA TYR A 47 8.55 5.73 1.35
C TYR A 47 8.24 5.52 -0.14
N GLY A 48 7.16 4.81 -0.41
CA GLY A 48 6.64 4.54 -1.74
C GLY A 48 5.44 5.42 -2.13
N ALA A 49 5.16 6.50 -1.40
CA ALA A 49 3.98 7.36 -1.56
C ALA A 49 2.70 6.51 -1.70
N CYS A 50 1.99 6.58 -2.84
CA CYS A 50 0.75 5.84 -3.05
C CYS A 50 0.95 4.30 -3.07
N SER A 51 2.16 3.79 -3.29
CA SER A 51 2.46 2.36 -3.28
C SER A 51 2.89 1.82 -1.92
N THR A 52 3.07 2.66 -0.90
CA THR A 52 3.60 2.27 0.41
C THR A 52 2.86 1.08 1.05
N SER A 53 1.53 1.00 0.89
CA SER A 53 0.74 -0.11 1.43
C SER A 53 1.07 -1.44 0.73
N ALA A 54 1.13 -1.44 -0.59
CA ALA A 54 1.47 -2.63 -1.38
C ALA A 54 2.94 -3.02 -1.18
N GLU A 55 3.86 -2.03 -1.13
CA GLU A 55 5.27 -2.23 -0.80
C GLU A 55 5.44 -2.89 0.56
N GLY A 56 4.76 -2.38 1.58
CA GLY A 56 4.79 -2.95 2.92
C GLY A 56 4.28 -4.40 2.97
N LEU A 57 3.17 -4.70 2.30
CA LEU A 57 2.63 -6.05 2.21
C LEU A 57 3.56 -7.01 1.46
N LEU A 58 4.17 -6.58 0.35
CA LEU A 58 5.14 -7.34 -0.42
C LEU A 58 6.37 -7.68 0.43
N LEU A 59 6.95 -6.67 1.09
CA LEU A 59 8.13 -6.85 1.94
C LEU A 59 7.81 -7.71 3.17
N ALA A 60 6.68 -7.48 3.84
CA ALA A 60 6.25 -8.30 4.97
C ALA A 60 6.09 -9.77 4.57
N ALA A 61 5.44 -10.05 3.44
CA ALA A 61 5.29 -11.40 2.92
C ALA A 61 6.65 -12.06 2.61
N ALA A 62 7.57 -11.33 1.99
CA ALA A 62 8.91 -11.82 1.70
C ALA A 62 9.71 -12.13 2.98
N LEU A 63 9.71 -11.22 3.96
CA LEU A 63 10.43 -11.38 5.22
C LEU A 63 9.85 -12.52 6.08
N VAL A 64 8.53 -12.64 6.12
CA VAL A 64 7.86 -13.74 6.83
C VAL A 64 8.13 -15.07 6.13
N SER A 65 8.04 -15.13 4.81
CA SER A 65 8.33 -16.35 4.04
C SER A 65 9.79 -16.79 4.15
N ALA A 66 10.70 -15.83 4.28
CA ALA A 66 12.12 -16.08 4.50
C ALA A 66 12.46 -16.51 5.96
N GLY A 67 11.49 -16.47 6.88
CA GLY A 67 11.69 -16.79 8.28
C GLY A 67 12.43 -15.69 9.07
N PHE A 68 12.53 -14.48 8.52
CA PHE A 68 13.13 -13.34 9.22
C PHE A 68 12.23 -12.81 10.34
N ALA A 69 10.92 -12.90 10.16
CA ALA A 69 9.92 -12.54 11.15
C ALA A 69 8.81 -13.60 11.19
N ALA A 70 8.29 -13.92 12.35
CA ALA A 70 7.10 -14.76 12.51
C ALA A 70 5.81 -13.92 12.41
N CYS A 71 5.88 -12.65 12.75
CA CYS A 71 4.78 -11.69 12.60
C CYS A 71 5.33 -10.32 12.20
N ALA A 72 4.96 -9.86 11.02
CA ALA A 72 5.31 -8.52 10.54
C ALA A 72 4.05 -7.63 10.51
N GLY A 73 4.13 -6.45 11.10
CA GLY A 73 3.09 -5.43 11.01
C GLY A 73 3.36 -4.48 9.83
N VAL A 74 2.33 -4.17 9.07
CA VAL A 74 2.39 -3.14 8.02
C VAL A 74 1.47 -2.00 8.42
N VAL A 75 1.98 -0.78 8.47
CA VAL A 75 1.20 0.41 8.87
C VAL A 75 1.42 1.51 7.85
N THR A 76 0.35 2.01 7.28
CA THR A 76 0.41 3.15 6.35
C THR A 76 -0.54 4.24 6.77
N SER A 77 -0.15 5.48 6.57
CA SER A 77 -0.96 6.62 6.95
C SER A 77 -0.80 7.79 6.01
N SER A 78 -1.75 8.69 6.07
CA SER A 78 -1.67 9.98 5.40
C SER A 78 -2.39 11.05 6.24
N HIS A 79 -1.97 12.30 6.05
CA HIS A 79 -2.62 13.46 6.62
C HIS A 79 -2.81 14.51 5.52
N ASN A 80 -4.05 14.92 5.27
CA ASN A 80 -4.39 15.82 4.16
C ASN A 80 -3.48 17.03 4.08
N ALA A 81 -3.47 17.89 5.11
CA ALA A 81 -2.72 19.15 5.06
C ALA A 81 -1.21 18.96 4.87
N ALA A 82 -0.63 17.93 5.48
CA ALA A 82 0.80 17.65 5.35
C ALA A 82 1.15 17.13 3.95
N ALA A 83 0.35 16.21 3.42
CA ALA A 83 0.54 15.64 2.08
C ALA A 83 0.32 16.69 0.99
N GLU A 84 -0.71 17.52 1.11
CA GLU A 84 -0.96 18.61 0.18
C GLU A 84 0.23 19.59 0.13
N ARG A 85 0.76 19.95 1.29
CA ARG A 85 1.96 20.81 1.38
C ARG A 85 3.19 20.16 0.76
N GLN A 86 3.37 18.86 0.95
CA GLN A 86 4.51 18.11 0.44
C GLN A 86 4.51 18.00 -1.08
N PHE A 87 3.37 17.65 -1.67
CA PHE A 87 3.28 17.27 -3.09
C PHE A 87 2.71 18.36 -3.99
N ARG A 88 2.06 19.39 -3.43
CA ARG A 88 1.36 20.43 -4.20
C ARG A 88 1.76 21.84 -3.80
N THR A 89 3.04 22.06 -3.58
CA THR A 89 3.57 23.39 -3.30
C THR A 89 4.00 24.07 -4.61
N PRO A 90 3.65 25.36 -4.83
CA PRO A 90 2.84 26.24 -3.96
C PRO A 90 1.37 25.84 -3.95
N LEU A 91 0.74 25.91 -2.75
CA LEU A 91 -0.71 25.71 -2.64
C LEU A 91 -1.46 26.87 -3.28
N GLU A 92 -2.47 26.54 -4.07
CA GLU A 92 -3.36 27.55 -4.65
C GLU A 92 -4.12 28.25 -3.53
N TYR A 93 -4.01 29.57 -3.49
CA TYR A 93 -4.68 30.37 -2.48
C TYR A 93 -6.15 30.57 -2.84
N GLY A 94 -7.02 29.73 -2.24
CA GLY A 94 -8.47 29.79 -2.43
C GLY A 94 -8.94 29.47 -3.85
N GLY A 95 -8.07 28.92 -4.71
CA GLY A 95 -8.42 28.49 -6.05
C GLY A 95 -9.28 27.23 -6.06
N GLN A 96 -10.19 27.14 -7.03
CA GLN A 96 -10.92 25.90 -7.27
C GLN A 96 -10.00 24.88 -7.93
N ARG A 97 -9.93 23.66 -7.39
CA ARG A 97 -9.17 22.59 -8.01
C ARG A 97 -9.75 22.18 -9.35
N PRO A 98 -8.90 21.84 -10.33
CA PRO A 98 -9.37 21.23 -11.58
C PRO A 98 -10.03 19.87 -11.29
N GLN A 99 -10.86 19.41 -12.23
CA GLN A 99 -11.53 18.10 -12.10
C GLN A 99 -10.55 16.92 -12.09
N SER A 100 -9.35 17.10 -12.65
CA SER A 100 -8.26 16.13 -12.59
C SER A 100 -7.58 16.07 -11.22
N GLY A 101 -7.79 17.04 -10.35
CA GLY A 101 -7.17 17.14 -9.04
C GLY A 101 -7.78 16.14 -8.05
N GLN A 102 -6.90 15.48 -7.29
CA GLN A 102 -7.27 14.55 -6.24
C GLN A 102 -7.12 15.18 -4.86
N TRP A 103 -7.83 14.64 -3.86
CA TRP A 103 -7.72 15.04 -2.47
C TRP A 103 -7.04 13.94 -1.66
N THR A 104 -6.00 14.30 -0.92
CA THR A 104 -5.39 13.36 0.02
C THR A 104 -6.30 13.16 1.23
N VAL A 105 -6.63 11.93 1.53
CA VAL A 105 -7.43 11.56 2.70
C VAL A 105 -6.56 11.56 3.95
N THR A 106 -7.09 11.99 5.08
CA THR A 106 -6.48 11.76 6.39
C THR A 106 -6.96 10.42 6.92
N GLY A 107 -6.03 9.49 7.12
CA GLY A 107 -6.36 8.14 7.57
C GLY A 107 -5.13 7.28 7.81
N ALA A 108 -5.35 6.10 8.37
CA ALA A 108 -4.33 5.08 8.56
C ALA A 108 -4.93 3.68 8.45
N GLY A 109 -4.16 2.78 7.83
CA GLY A 109 -4.45 1.35 7.76
C GLY A 109 -3.33 0.53 8.37
N ALA A 110 -3.66 -0.67 8.87
CA ALA A 110 -2.67 -1.60 9.38
C ALA A 110 -3.05 -3.05 9.07
N PHE A 111 -2.03 -3.87 8.85
CA PHE A 111 -2.14 -5.30 8.61
C PHE A 111 -1.14 -6.05 9.46
N LEU A 112 -1.46 -7.28 9.83
CA LEU A 112 -0.49 -8.24 10.38
C LEU A 112 -0.30 -9.36 9.35
N VAL A 113 0.94 -9.63 9.01
CA VAL A 113 1.33 -10.68 8.09
C VAL A 113 2.07 -11.75 8.88
N VAL A 114 1.63 -12.99 8.75
CA VAL A 114 2.17 -14.16 9.44
C VAL A 114 2.30 -15.32 8.45
N PRO A 115 3.08 -16.37 8.76
CA PRO A 115 3.18 -17.52 7.89
C PRO A 115 1.80 -18.12 7.59
N GLY A 116 1.59 -18.52 6.34
CA GLY A 116 0.39 -19.25 5.95
C GLY A 116 0.37 -20.64 6.62
N CYS A 117 -0.83 -21.06 7.02
CA CYS A 117 -1.03 -22.39 7.56
C CYS A 117 -1.69 -23.28 6.50
N SER A 118 -1.18 -24.47 6.31
CA SER A 118 -1.82 -25.51 5.52
C SER A 118 -2.67 -26.38 6.45
N GLY A 119 -4.00 -26.30 6.30
CA GLY A 119 -4.97 -27.08 7.06
C GLY A 119 -5.90 -26.23 7.95
N ASP A 120 -6.90 -26.88 8.52
CA ASP A 120 -7.97 -26.26 9.30
C ASP A 120 -7.54 -25.72 10.68
N THR A 121 -6.33 -26.04 11.11
CA THR A 121 -5.77 -25.59 12.38
C THR A 121 -4.48 -24.83 12.18
N CYS A 122 -4.52 -23.52 12.38
CA CYS A 122 -3.34 -22.69 12.46
C CYS A 122 -2.99 -22.45 13.92
N PRO A 123 -1.81 -22.88 14.43
CA PRO A 123 -1.43 -22.63 15.82
C PRO A 123 -1.28 -21.15 16.16
N LEU A 124 -1.23 -20.30 15.15
CA LEU A 124 -1.12 -18.84 15.29
C LEU A 124 -2.48 -18.14 15.47
N TYR A 125 -3.60 -18.85 15.29
CA TYR A 125 -4.94 -18.28 15.41
C TYR A 125 -5.81 -19.15 16.30
N PRO A 126 -6.69 -18.57 17.13
CA PRO A 126 -7.71 -19.32 17.87
C PRO A 126 -8.56 -20.16 16.91
N VAL A 127 -8.99 -21.32 17.35
CA VAL A 127 -9.90 -22.19 16.59
C VAL A 127 -11.13 -21.40 16.16
N GLY A 128 -11.42 -21.35 14.87
CA GLY A 128 -12.54 -20.58 14.31
C GLY A 128 -12.18 -19.17 13.79
N THR A 129 -10.94 -18.73 13.96
CA THR A 129 -10.43 -17.47 13.38
C THR A 129 -9.35 -17.75 12.32
N ALA A 130 -9.73 -18.44 11.25
CA ALA A 130 -8.82 -18.61 10.10
C ALA A 130 -8.44 -17.25 9.50
N PRO A 131 -7.22 -17.07 8.98
CA PRO A 131 -6.87 -15.86 8.24
C PRO A 131 -7.84 -15.69 7.07
N LEU A 132 -8.48 -14.54 7.00
CA LEU A 132 -9.49 -14.24 5.99
C LEU A 132 -8.87 -14.02 4.60
N SER A 133 -7.55 -13.81 4.53
CA SER A 133 -6.86 -13.45 3.29
C SER A 133 -5.43 -13.97 3.26
N TYR A 134 -4.96 -14.34 2.06
CA TYR A 134 -3.60 -14.81 1.81
C TYR A 134 -2.93 -13.94 0.75
N ILE A 135 -1.67 -13.57 0.99
CA ILE A 135 -0.80 -13.01 -0.05
C ILE A 135 -0.21 -14.20 -0.82
N ARG A 136 -0.65 -14.41 -2.05
CA ARG A 136 -0.24 -15.55 -2.87
C ARG A 136 0.98 -15.26 -3.72
N ALA A 137 1.08 -14.03 -4.23
CA ALA A 137 2.16 -13.58 -5.08
C ALA A 137 2.34 -12.08 -4.92
N GLY A 138 3.49 -11.59 -5.33
CA GLY A 138 3.77 -10.16 -5.37
C GLY A 138 4.90 -9.86 -6.35
N MET A 139 4.87 -8.67 -6.92
CA MET A 139 5.87 -8.17 -7.86
C MET A 139 6.16 -6.70 -7.59
N ALA A 140 7.43 -6.32 -7.63
CA ALA A 140 7.82 -4.92 -7.63
C ALA A 140 7.71 -4.34 -9.05
N GLY A 141 7.15 -3.13 -9.14
CA GLY A 141 7.13 -2.36 -10.39
C GLY A 141 8.50 -1.78 -10.72
N ILE A 142 8.59 -1.15 -11.90
CA ILE A 142 9.76 -0.37 -12.32
C ILE A 142 9.45 1.12 -12.20
N VAL A 143 10.49 1.94 -12.11
CA VAL A 143 10.34 3.39 -12.22
C VAL A 143 10.02 3.74 -13.68
N LEU A 144 8.92 4.45 -13.89
CA LEU A 144 8.46 4.85 -15.21
C LEU A 144 8.13 6.34 -15.21
N ASP A 145 8.72 7.08 -16.16
CA ASP A 145 8.41 8.48 -16.41
C ASP A 145 7.97 8.67 -17.86
N ARG A 146 6.77 9.20 -18.04
CA ARG A 146 6.20 9.54 -19.37
C ARG A 146 6.20 11.06 -19.61
N GLY A 147 6.93 11.83 -18.82
CA GLY A 147 7.06 13.27 -18.98
C GLY A 147 5.83 14.07 -18.60
N VAL A 148 4.95 13.53 -17.75
CA VAL A 148 3.79 14.27 -17.24
C VAL A 148 4.26 15.28 -16.20
N THR A 149 4.08 16.56 -16.47
CA THR A 149 4.55 17.67 -15.61
C THR A 149 3.44 18.40 -14.86
N ASP A 150 2.17 18.08 -15.13
CA ASP A 150 1.02 18.68 -14.44
C ASP A 150 0.84 18.06 -13.05
N ALA A 151 1.24 18.81 -12.02
CA ALA A 151 1.10 18.39 -10.62
C ALA A 151 -0.36 18.19 -10.18
N ASN A 152 -1.34 18.75 -10.90
CA ASN A 152 -2.76 18.58 -10.62
C ASN A 152 -3.35 17.32 -11.29
N ASN A 153 -2.58 16.65 -12.14
CA ASN A 153 -3.00 15.41 -12.81
C ASN A 153 -2.04 14.26 -12.50
N MET A 154 -1.95 13.89 -11.23
CA MET A 154 -1.09 12.77 -10.79
C MET A 154 -1.58 11.44 -11.36
N GLY A 155 -2.88 11.30 -11.63
CA GLY A 155 -3.43 10.09 -12.23
C GLY A 155 -2.84 9.79 -13.61
N ALA A 156 -2.63 10.81 -14.44
CA ALA A 156 -1.99 10.65 -15.74
C ALA A 156 -0.52 10.19 -15.63
N ALA A 157 0.19 10.60 -14.57
CA ALA A 157 1.55 10.14 -14.30
C ALA A 157 1.58 8.70 -13.74
N MET A 158 0.60 8.32 -12.93
CA MET A 158 0.54 7.02 -12.26
C MET A 158 -0.04 5.91 -13.13
N ALA A 159 -0.99 6.21 -14.02
CA ALA A 159 -1.65 5.19 -14.83
C ALA A 159 -0.70 4.35 -15.70
N PRO A 160 0.31 4.92 -16.40
CA PRO A 160 1.27 4.12 -17.15
C PRO A 160 2.15 3.21 -16.26
N ALA A 161 2.45 3.64 -15.03
CA ALA A 161 3.21 2.81 -14.09
C ALA A 161 2.36 1.65 -13.55
N ALA A 162 1.07 1.88 -13.32
CA ALA A 162 0.12 0.84 -12.95
C ALA A 162 -0.05 -0.18 -14.09
N GLU A 163 -0.25 0.28 -15.32
CA GLU A 163 -0.34 -0.57 -16.52
C GLU A 163 0.90 -1.44 -16.66
N SER A 164 2.09 -0.85 -16.65
CA SER A 164 3.36 -1.59 -16.77
C SER A 164 3.51 -2.68 -15.70
N THR A 165 3.11 -2.38 -14.46
CA THR A 165 3.19 -3.36 -13.37
C THR A 165 2.18 -4.48 -13.54
N LEU A 166 0.94 -4.17 -13.93
CA LEU A 166 -0.10 -5.15 -14.18
C LEU A 166 0.24 -6.08 -15.33
N CYS A 167 0.67 -5.54 -16.48
CA CYS A 167 1.05 -6.36 -17.64
C CYS A 167 2.20 -7.32 -17.31
N ARG A 168 3.23 -6.82 -16.65
CA ARG A 168 4.36 -7.66 -16.22
C ARG A 168 3.94 -8.73 -15.21
N PHE A 169 3.02 -8.39 -14.29
CA PHE A 169 2.51 -9.35 -13.32
C PHE A 169 1.68 -10.45 -14.02
N PHE A 170 0.79 -10.11 -14.93
CA PHE A 170 0.00 -11.09 -15.67
C PHE A 170 0.88 -12.00 -16.52
N GLU A 171 1.86 -11.43 -17.22
CA GLU A 171 2.83 -12.20 -18.00
C GLU A 171 3.62 -13.19 -17.11
N ALA A 172 4.16 -12.72 -15.99
CA ALA A 172 4.97 -13.54 -15.09
C ALA A 172 4.16 -14.62 -14.34
N SER A 173 2.90 -14.34 -14.03
CA SER A 173 2.01 -15.28 -13.33
C SER A 173 1.23 -16.20 -14.26
N GLY A 174 1.22 -15.91 -15.57
CA GLY A 174 0.39 -16.63 -16.55
C GLY A 174 -1.11 -16.42 -16.33
N THR A 175 -1.50 -15.26 -15.80
CA THR A 175 -2.90 -14.92 -15.50
C THR A 175 -3.36 -13.75 -16.38
N PHE A 176 -4.67 -13.49 -16.36
CA PHE A 176 -5.32 -12.42 -17.10
C PHE A 176 -6.18 -11.57 -16.15
N PRO A 177 -6.54 -10.33 -16.53
CA PRO A 177 -7.42 -9.49 -15.71
C PRO A 177 -8.73 -10.17 -15.29
N GLY A 178 -9.30 -11.02 -16.16
CA GLY A 178 -10.54 -11.76 -15.89
C GLY A 178 -10.42 -12.87 -14.83
N ASP A 179 -9.21 -13.22 -14.41
CA ASP A 179 -8.97 -14.21 -13.34
C ASP A 179 -9.12 -13.58 -11.93
N TYR A 180 -9.36 -12.27 -11.87
CA TYR A 180 -9.45 -11.52 -10.61
C TYR A 180 -10.83 -10.86 -10.48
N ASP A 181 -11.47 -11.04 -9.34
CA ASP A 181 -12.76 -10.41 -9.02
C ASP A 181 -12.63 -8.90 -8.84
N LEU A 182 -11.43 -8.43 -8.40
CA LEU A 182 -11.16 -7.03 -8.14
C LEU A 182 -9.67 -6.72 -8.33
N ILE A 183 -9.38 -5.64 -9.06
CA ILE A 183 -8.05 -5.05 -9.17
C ILE A 183 -8.09 -3.66 -8.54
N VAL A 184 -7.27 -3.45 -7.50
CA VAL A 184 -7.21 -2.18 -6.78
C VAL A 184 -5.86 -1.52 -7.03
N THR A 185 -5.88 -0.27 -7.45
CA THR A 185 -4.68 0.56 -7.62
C THR A 185 -4.60 1.63 -6.52
N GLY A 186 -3.52 2.37 -6.47
CA GLY A 186 -3.51 3.68 -5.83
C GLY A 186 -4.58 4.57 -6.46
N ASP A 187 -4.99 5.63 -5.75
CA ASP A 187 -6.02 6.53 -6.26
C ASP A 187 -5.54 7.25 -7.53
N LEU A 188 -5.94 6.71 -8.67
CA LEU A 188 -5.66 7.29 -9.98
C LEU A 188 -6.59 8.48 -10.31
N GLY A 189 -7.62 8.69 -9.50
CA GLY A 189 -8.68 9.63 -9.81
C GLY A 189 -9.47 9.24 -11.06
N TRP A 190 -10.36 10.09 -11.47
CA TRP A 190 -11.23 9.84 -12.62
C TRP A 190 -10.43 9.74 -13.93
N GLU A 191 -9.55 10.71 -14.18
CA GLU A 191 -8.75 10.77 -15.42
C GLU A 191 -7.73 9.62 -15.49
N GLY A 192 -6.99 9.37 -14.40
CA GLY A 192 -6.00 8.29 -14.39
C GLY A 192 -6.63 6.90 -14.52
N SER A 193 -7.83 6.68 -13.98
CA SER A 193 -8.56 5.44 -14.17
C SER A 193 -8.96 5.20 -15.61
N ARG A 194 -9.42 6.25 -16.32
CA ARG A 194 -9.72 6.16 -17.76
C ARG A 194 -8.49 5.86 -18.58
N ILE A 195 -7.39 6.59 -18.31
CA ILE A 195 -6.12 6.37 -19.00
C ILE A 195 -5.64 4.92 -18.79
N LEU A 196 -5.75 4.39 -17.56
CA LEU A 196 -5.38 3.00 -17.30
C LEU A 196 -6.22 2.02 -18.12
N CYS A 197 -7.54 2.19 -18.17
CA CYS A 197 -8.40 1.34 -18.98
C CYS A 197 -8.03 1.40 -20.47
N ASP A 198 -7.86 2.61 -21.01
CA ASP A 198 -7.47 2.80 -22.41
C ASP A 198 -6.11 2.14 -22.73
N LEU A 199 -5.15 2.21 -21.81
CA LEU A 199 -3.84 1.56 -21.96
C LEU A 199 -3.98 0.03 -21.91
N MET A 200 -4.76 -0.52 -21.00
CA MET A 200 -4.97 -1.96 -20.87
C MET A 200 -5.68 -2.55 -22.11
N ASP A 201 -6.61 -1.81 -22.71
CA ASP A 201 -7.30 -2.23 -23.94
C ASP A 201 -6.36 -2.36 -25.13
N THR A 202 -5.21 -1.67 -25.13
CA THR A 202 -4.20 -1.80 -26.20
C THR A 202 -3.41 -3.11 -26.11
N HIS A 203 -3.45 -3.82 -24.99
CA HIS A 203 -2.75 -5.08 -24.76
C HIS A 203 -3.68 -6.32 -24.85
N SER A 204 -4.95 -6.11 -25.21
CA SER A 204 -5.98 -7.16 -25.29
C SER A 204 -5.99 -7.90 -26.63
#